data_4522ee45ebce850af46fd2ecd84a457d
#
_entry.id   4522ee45ebce850af46fd2ecd84a457d
#
_cell.length_a   1.000
_cell.length_b   1.000
_cell.length_c   1.000
_cell.angle_alpha   90.00
_cell.angle_beta   90.00
_cell.angle_gamma   90.00
#
_symmetry.space_group_name_H-M   'P 1'
#
loop_
_entity.id
_entity.type
_entity.pdbx_description
1 polymer ?
#
loop_
_entity_poly.entity_id
_entity_poly.type
_entity_poly.pdbx_seq_one_letter_code
_entity_poly.pdbx_strand_id
1 'polypeptide(L)'
;LFGYNAVILGEPDYLAALTASPIKSKAIVTLRAATCNVPLICSRLDKLPILSDSVDLVYLAHCLEFASNPHEVLREAYRIMRPDGHILISMFNPFSIWGLWRNFAKFSGNSPWSANFMSLVRLKDWLALLGFDIMRVNHFGYCWPVKKCNTVTLQTRAEYYGQKLELPCGAAYVVEASKRVIAFTPIKPIWTEPEIISDDLAEPTV
;
A
#
# COMPACT_ATOMS: atom_id res chain seq x y z
N LEU A 1 -10.05 9.52 -3.43
CA LEU A 1 -9.95 8.20 -4.02
C LEU A 1 -11.27 7.80 -4.62
N PHE A 2 -11.27 7.38 -5.87
CA PHE A 2 -12.45 6.95 -6.62
C PHE A 2 -12.27 5.49 -7.02
N GLY A 3 -13.36 4.75 -7.10
CA GLY A 3 -13.36 3.34 -7.50
C GLY A 3 -14.69 2.68 -7.18
N TYR A 4 -14.88 1.47 -7.69
CA TYR A 4 -16.08 0.68 -7.43
C TYR A 4 -15.88 -0.30 -6.29
N ASN A 5 -14.70 -0.91 -6.20
CA ASN A 5 -14.38 -2.00 -5.27
C ASN A 5 -13.20 -1.62 -4.38
N ALA A 6 -13.41 -1.66 -3.05
CA ALA A 6 -12.34 -1.48 -2.08
C ALA A 6 -12.23 -2.68 -1.15
N VAL A 7 -11.00 -3.07 -0.83
CA VAL A 7 -10.70 -4.15 0.09
C VAL A 7 -9.82 -3.61 1.22
N ILE A 8 -10.22 -3.88 2.46
CA ILE A 8 -9.43 -3.61 3.65
C ILE A 8 -8.79 -4.92 4.11
N LEU A 9 -7.47 -4.90 4.27
CA LEU A 9 -6.72 -5.99 4.86
C LEU A 9 -6.31 -5.58 6.28
N GLY A 10 -6.84 -6.25 7.29
CA GLY A 10 -6.58 -5.94 8.69
C GLY A 10 -7.77 -6.13 9.60
N GLU A 11 -7.75 -5.45 10.75
CA GLU A 11 -8.83 -5.52 11.72
C GLU A 11 -10.06 -4.68 11.29
N PRO A 12 -11.29 -5.12 11.63
CA PRO A 12 -12.53 -4.45 11.24
C PRO A 12 -12.67 -3.03 11.74
N ASP A 13 -11.99 -2.66 12.83
CA ASP A 13 -12.04 -1.33 13.43
C ASP A 13 -11.58 -0.23 12.47
N TYR A 14 -10.75 -0.58 11.47
CA TYR A 14 -10.28 0.36 10.45
C TYR A 14 -11.30 0.65 9.35
N LEU A 15 -12.47 0.00 9.38
CA LEU A 15 -13.56 0.28 8.42
C LEU A 15 -13.99 1.75 8.46
N ALA A 16 -13.95 2.39 9.62
CA ALA A 16 -14.29 3.79 9.80
C ALA A 16 -13.48 4.72 8.87
N ALA A 17 -12.24 4.37 8.55
CA ALA A 17 -11.39 5.15 7.65
C ALA A 17 -11.93 5.20 6.21
N LEU A 18 -12.66 4.16 5.77
CA LEU A 18 -13.27 4.11 4.44
C LEU A 18 -14.77 4.47 4.43
N THR A 19 -15.40 4.71 5.58
CA THR A 19 -16.82 5.07 5.61
C THR A 19 -17.08 6.40 4.92
N ALA A 20 -16.14 7.34 5.01
CA ALA A 20 -16.20 8.65 4.33
C ALA A 20 -15.90 8.55 2.81
N SER A 21 -15.47 7.40 2.30
CA SER A 21 -15.19 7.21 0.88
C SER A 21 -16.47 6.90 0.10
N PRO A 22 -16.68 7.48 -1.10
CA PRO A 22 -17.85 7.25 -1.96
C PRO A 22 -17.86 5.86 -2.63
N ILE A 23 -16.91 4.98 -2.31
CA ILE A 23 -16.79 3.64 -2.90
C ILE A 23 -18.00 2.79 -2.51
N LYS A 24 -18.66 2.19 -3.51
CA LYS A 24 -19.91 1.44 -3.33
C LYS A 24 -19.69 0.07 -2.70
N SER A 25 -18.71 -0.69 -3.18
CA SER A 25 -18.44 -2.05 -2.73
C SER A 25 -17.22 -2.06 -1.83
N LYS A 26 -17.41 -2.46 -0.58
CA LYS A 26 -16.33 -2.56 0.43
C LYS A 26 -16.34 -3.97 1.00
N ALA A 27 -15.18 -4.59 1.08
CA ALA A 27 -15.00 -5.89 1.73
C ALA A 27 -13.82 -5.83 2.71
N ILE A 28 -13.89 -6.60 3.77
CA ILE A 28 -12.81 -6.71 4.75
C ILE A 28 -12.25 -8.12 4.67
N VAL A 29 -10.93 -8.23 4.63
CA VAL A 29 -10.23 -9.50 4.79
C VAL A 29 -9.47 -9.47 6.11
N THR A 30 -9.78 -10.41 6.98
CA THR A 30 -9.15 -10.55 8.29
C THR A 30 -8.81 -12.00 8.57
N LEU A 31 -7.90 -12.22 9.51
CA LEU A 31 -7.53 -13.55 10.01
C LEU A 31 -8.54 -14.10 11.02
N ARG A 32 -9.36 -13.24 11.62
CA ARG A 32 -10.33 -13.61 12.66
C ARG A 32 -11.74 -13.26 12.24
N ALA A 33 -12.68 -14.15 12.56
CA ALA A 33 -14.09 -13.86 12.38
C ALA A 33 -14.51 -12.71 13.31
N ALA A 34 -15.17 -11.73 12.73
CA ALA A 34 -15.73 -10.59 13.45
C ALA A 34 -17.14 -10.28 12.90
N THR A 35 -17.98 -9.67 13.70
CA THR A 35 -19.30 -9.22 13.27
C THR A 35 -19.19 -7.79 12.74
N CYS A 36 -19.41 -7.61 11.44
CA CYS A 36 -19.43 -6.29 10.82
C CYS A 36 -20.59 -6.18 9.82
N ASN A 37 -20.98 -4.94 9.53
CA ASN A 37 -22.06 -4.63 8.59
C ASN A 37 -21.61 -4.65 7.10
N VAL A 38 -20.40 -5.15 6.82
CA VAL A 38 -19.83 -5.29 5.48
C VAL A 38 -19.41 -6.73 5.23
N PRO A 39 -19.35 -7.18 3.97
CA PRO A 39 -18.82 -8.48 3.64
C PRO A 39 -17.47 -8.74 4.27
N LEU A 40 -17.38 -9.78 5.09
CA LEU A 40 -16.18 -10.20 5.78
C LEU A 40 -15.67 -11.50 5.18
N ILE A 41 -14.41 -11.52 4.81
CA ILE A 41 -13.71 -12.68 4.27
C ILE A 41 -12.65 -13.11 5.28
N CYS A 42 -12.80 -14.30 5.84
CA CYS A 42 -11.76 -14.87 6.69
C CYS A 42 -10.74 -15.60 5.83
N SER A 43 -9.55 -15.03 5.67
CA SER A 43 -8.48 -15.62 4.89
C SER A 43 -7.11 -15.16 5.39
N ARG A 44 -6.09 -15.91 5.01
CA ARG A 44 -4.70 -15.48 5.20
C ARG A 44 -4.42 -14.31 4.27
N LEU A 45 -3.65 -13.33 4.75
CA LEU A 45 -3.34 -12.12 3.99
C LEU A 45 -2.32 -12.37 2.85
N ASP A 46 -1.58 -13.46 2.93
CA ASP A 46 -0.62 -13.91 1.92
C ASP A 46 -1.26 -14.75 0.79
N LYS A 47 -2.55 -15.12 0.91
CA LYS A 47 -3.31 -15.89 -0.09
C LYS A 47 -4.76 -15.42 -0.09
N LEU A 48 -5.05 -14.38 -0.86
CA LEU A 48 -6.36 -13.77 -0.88
C LEU A 48 -7.31 -14.50 -1.86
N PRO A 49 -8.53 -14.91 -1.42
CA PRO A 49 -9.52 -15.52 -2.31
C PRO A 49 -10.25 -14.47 -3.15
N ILE A 50 -9.49 -13.59 -3.79
CA ILE A 50 -9.98 -12.48 -4.61
C ILE A 50 -9.36 -12.62 -6.00
N LEU A 51 -10.17 -12.35 -7.02
CA LEU A 51 -9.74 -12.40 -8.42
C LEU A 51 -8.63 -11.37 -8.67
N SER A 52 -7.69 -11.72 -9.54
CA SER A 52 -6.66 -10.78 -9.98
C SER A 52 -7.27 -9.61 -10.73
N ASP A 53 -6.65 -8.44 -10.63
CA ASP A 53 -7.04 -7.21 -11.34
C ASP A 53 -8.53 -6.83 -11.18
N SER A 54 -9.10 -7.04 -9.99
CA SER A 54 -10.53 -6.82 -9.70
C SER A 54 -10.84 -5.69 -8.73
N VAL A 55 -9.84 -5.19 -8.00
CA VAL A 55 -9.98 -4.22 -6.91
C VAL A 55 -9.36 -2.89 -7.29
N ASP A 56 -10.11 -1.79 -7.08
CA ASP A 56 -9.63 -0.44 -7.40
C ASP A 56 -8.82 0.17 -6.24
N LEU A 57 -9.17 -0.18 -4.98
CA LEU A 57 -8.51 0.34 -3.79
C LEU A 57 -8.23 -0.79 -2.80
N VAL A 58 -6.96 -0.95 -2.41
CA VAL A 58 -6.54 -1.83 -1.33
C VAL A 58 -6.04 -1.00 -0.16
N TYR A 59 -6.58 -1.24 1.03
CA TYR A 59 -6.10 -0.60 2.26
C TYR A 59 -5.48 -1.62 3.20
N LEU A 60 -4.17 -1.54 3.39
CA LEU A 60 -3.39 -2.34 4.34
C LEU A 60 -3.35 -1.60 5.69
N ALA A 61 -4.28 -1.97 6.59
CA ALA A 61 -4.45 -1.30 7.87
C ALA A 61 -3.62 -2.00 8.95
N HIS A 62 -2.39 -1.54 9.21
CA HIS A 62 -1.47 -2.07 10.22
C HIS A 62 -1.28 -3.60 10.17
N CYS A 63 -1.47 -4.22 9.01
CA CYS A 63 -1.40 -5.67 8.87
C CYS A 63 0.01 -6.17 8.53
N LEU A 64 0.83 -5.36 7.85
CA LEU A 64 2.20 -5.76 7.45
C LEU A 64 3.12 -5.96 8.66
N GLU A 65 2.88 -5.23 9.74
CA GLU A 65 3.66 -5.29 10.98
C GLU A 65 3.47 -6.60 11.75
N PHE A 66 2.33 -7.24 11.55
CA PHE A 66 1.95 -8.51 12.19
C PHE A 66 2.04 -9.70 11.25
N ALA A 67 2.30 -9.46 9.96
CA ALA A 67 2.45 -10.51 8.96
C ALA A 67 3.77 -11.26 9.13
N SER A 68 3.73 -12.59 9.00
CA SER A 68 4.94 -13.42 8.99
C SER A 68 5.82 -13.09 7.77
N ASN A 69 5.18 -12.91 6.61
CA ASN A 69 5.82 -12.60 5.34
C ASN A 69 5.18 -11.35 4.69
N PRO A 70 5.58 -10.12 5.10
CA PRO A 70 4.97 -8.90 4.58
C PRO A 70 5.16 -8.70 3.07
N HIS A 71 6.23 -9.26 2.48
CA HIS A 71 6.44 -9.23 1.03
C HIS A 71 5.37 -10.02 0.26
N GLU A 72 4.93 -11.17 0.77
CA GLU A 72 3.89 -11.97 0.14
C GLU A 72 2.54 -11.25 0.22
N VAL A 73 2.25 -10.58 1.34
CA VAL A 73 1.04 -9.77 1.48
C VAL A 73 1.02 -8.63 0.46
N LEU A 74 2.15 -7.95 0.25
CA LEU A 74 2.26 -6.88 -0.76
C LEU A 74 2.11 -7.42 -2.19
N ARG A 75 2.66 -8.61 -2.50
CA ARG A 75 2.49 -9.26 -3.81
C ARG A 75 1.03 -9.64 -4.06
N GLU A 76 0.35 -10.17 -3.05
CA GLU A 76 -1.07 -10.47 -3.15
C GLU A 76 -1.92 -9.21 -3.32
N ALA A 77 -1.61 -8.14 -2.59
CA ALA A 77 -2.25 -6.85 -2.78
C ALA A 77 -2.04 -6.35 -4.22
N TYR A 78 -0.81 -6.45 -4.76
CA TYR A 78 -0.52 -6.08 -6.14
C TYR A 78 -1.30 -6.94 -7.15
N ARG A 79 -1.42 -8.25 -6.91
CA ARG A 79 -2.13 -9.19 -7.79
C ARG A 79 -3.61 -8.85 -7.93
N ILE A 80 -4.28 -8.56 -6.82
CA ILE A 80 -5.73 -8.29 -6.82
C ILE A 80 -6.09 -6.89 -7.34
N MET A 81 -5.13 -5.95 -7.31
CA MET A 81 -5.34 -4.58 -7.77
C MET A 81 -5.38 -4.49 -9.28
N ARG A 82 -6.32 -3.69 -9.78
CA ARG A 82 -6.39 -3.31 -11.20
C ARG A 82 -5.21 -2.44 -11.61
N PRO A 83 -4.87 -2.39 -12.90
CA PRO A 83 -4.04 -1.32 -13.44
C PRO A 83 -4.57 0.04 -13.00
N ASP A 84 -3.67 0.96 -12.63
CA ASP A 84 -3.99 2.29 -12.08
C ASP A 84 -4.79 2.29 -10.77
N GLY A 85 -4.95 1.13 -10.13
CA GLY A 85 -5.53 1.01 -8.80
C GLY A 85 -4.62 1.64 -7.72
N HIS A 86 -5.24 2.00 -6.60
CA HIS A 86 -4.56 2.65 -5.47
C HIS A 86 -4.37 1.71 -4.30
N ILE A 87 -3.21 1.82 -3.65
CA ILE A 87 -2.94 1.16 -2.38
C ILE A 87 -2.70 2.21 -1.30
N LEU A 88 -3.35 2.01 -0.16
CA LEU A 88 -3.08 2.74 1.08
C LEU A 88 -2.42 1.80 2.07
N ILE A 89 -1.34 2.21 2.68
CA ILE A 89 -0.61 1.40 3.67
C ILE A 89 -0.41 2.24 4.91
N SER A 90 -1.04 1.87 6.02
CA SER A 90 -0.77 2.48 7.32
C SER A 90 0.15 1.59 8.15
N MET A 91 1.19 2.21 8.73
CA MET A 91 2.20 1.52 9.55
C MET A 91 2.70 2.40 10.68
N PHE A 92 3.22 1.75 11.74
CA PHE A 92 3.90 2.44 12.83
C PHE A 92 5.32 2.84 12.44
N ASN A 93 5.71 4.05 12.86
CA ASN A 93 7.01 4.60 12.56
C ASN A 93 8.03 4.23 13.64
N PRO A 94 9.11 3.51 13.30
CA PRO A 94 10.16 3.16 14.27
C PRO A 94 10.94 4.38 14.78
N PHE A 95 11.02 5.46 13.98
CA PHE A 95 11.74 6.69 14.32
C PHE A 95 10.89 7.73 15.07
N SER A 96 9.74 7.31 15.57
CA SER A 96 8.86 8.15 16.40
C SER A 96 9.15 7.99 17.88
N ILE A 97 8.59 8.90 18.68
CA ILE A 97 8.59 8.77 20.15
C ILE A 97 7.93 7.45 20.58
N TRP A 98 6.90 7.00 19.87
CA TRP A 98 6.24 5.71 20.07
C TRP A 98 7.15 4.53 19.72
N GLY A 99 7.94 4.63 18.66
CA GLY A 99 8.93 3.63 18.29
C GLY A 99 10.03 3.49 19.33
N LEU A 100 10.50 4.61 19.87
CA LEU A 100 11.48 4.61 20.94
C LEU A 100 10.91 4.03 22.24
N TRP A 101 9.69 4.44 22.63
CA TRP A 101 8.97 3.90 23.78
C TRP A 101 8.71 2.39 23.68
N ARG A 102 8.51 1.87 22.47
CA ARG A 102 8.36 0.43 22.22
C ARG A 102 9.50 -0.39 22.80
N ASN A 103 10.74 0.07 22.72
CA ASN A 103 11.90 -0.66 23.23
C ASN A 103 11.80 -0.95 24.73
N PHE A 104 11.15 -0.06 25.46
CA PHE A 104 10.85 -0.24 26.89
C PHE A 104 9.56 -1.02 27.12
N ALA A 105 8.54 -0.82 26.29
CA ALA A 105 7.21 -1.42 26.43
C ALA A 105 7.12 -2.85 25.86
N LYS A 106 8.08 -3.28 25.04
CA LYS A 106 8.12 -4.62 24.42
C LYS A 106 8.10 -5.76 25.44
N PHE A 107 8.65 -5.53 26.62
CA PHE A 107 8.64 -6.51 27.72
C PHE A 107 7.25 -6.71 28.33
N SER A 108 6.29 -5.83 28.07
CA SER A 108 4.93 -5.91 28.60
C SER A 108 4.02 -6.88 27.83
N GLY A 109 4.46 -7.43 26.68
CA GLY A 109 3.73 -8.43 25.89
C GLY A 109 2.42 -7.95 25.23
N ASN A 110 2.05 -6.68 25.41
CA ASN A 110 0.79 -6.13 24.92
C ASN A 110 0.91 -5.59 23.48
N SER A 111 -0.11 -5.83 22.66
CA SER A 111 -0.28 -5.11 21.38
C SER A 111 -0.48 -3.60 21.67
N PRO A 112 0.08 -2.68 20.85
CA PRO A 112 0.77 -2.87 19.57
C PRO A 112 2.30 -3.07 19.66
N TRP A 113 2.87 -3.20 20.85
CA TRP A 113 4.33 -3.21 21.07
C TRP A 113 5.04 -4.46 20.52
N SER A 114 4.31 -5.53 20.29
CA SER A 114 4.81 -6.77 19.65
C SER A 114 4.96 -6.68 18.14
N ALA A 115 4.39 -5.65 17.49
CA ALA A 115 4.45 -5.45 16.05
C ALA A 115 5.87 -5.19 15.54
N ASN A 116 6.19 -5.62 14.33
CA ASN A 116 7.45 -5.34 13.67
C ASN A 116 7.39 -3.98 12.95
N PHE A 117 7.79 -2.91 13.65
CA PHE A 117 7.83 -1.58 13.05
C PHE A 117 8.80 -1.55 11.88
N MET A 118 8.34 -1.04 10.74
CA MET A 118 9.13 -0.94 9.53
C MET A 118 9.40 0.52 9.20
N SER A 119 10.62 0.81 8.75
CA SER A 119 10.97 2.16 8.31
C SER A 119 10.30 2.48 6.96
N LEU A 120 9.93 3.74 6.79
CA LEU A 120 9.36 4.24 5.54
C LEU A 120 10.28 3.99 4.33
N VAL A 121 11.60 4.12 4.51
CA VAL A 121 12.60 3.87 3.45
C VAL A 121 12.48 2.44 2.95
N ARG A 122 12.47 1.48 3.86
CA ARG A 122 12.35 0.06 3.51
C ARG A 122 11.03 -0.26 2.81
N LEU A 123 9.93 0.33 3.26
CA LEU A 123 8.64 0.16 2.59
C LEU A 123 8.66 0.75 1.18
N LYS A 124 9.26 1.93 0.99
CA LYS A 124 9.43 2.54 -0.34
C LYS A 124 10.21 1.66 -1.30
N ASP A 125 11.32 1.07 -0.83
CA ASP A 125 12.13 0.16 -1.64
C ASP A 125 11.31 -1.05 -2.09
N TRP A 126 10.52 -1.62 -1.20
CA TRP A 126 9.66 -2.76 -1.53
C TRP A 126 8.56 -2.41 -2.53
N LEU A 127 7.93 -1.24 -2.37
CA LEU A 127 6.92 -0.76 -3.30
C LEU A 127 7.51 -0.49 -4.68
N ALA A 128 8.70 0.10 -4.75
CA ALA A 128 9.40 0.35 -6.01
C ALA A 128 9.75 -0.96 -6.74
N LEU A 129 10.22 -1.99 -6.00
CA LEU A 129 10.51 -3.32 -6.56
C LEU A 129 9.26 -4.01 -7.14
N LEU A 130 8.08 -3.74 -6.58
CA LEU A 130 6.81 -4.28 -7.06
C LEU A 130 6.19 -3.47 -8.20
N GLY A 131 6.77 -2.32 -8.55
CA GLY A 131 6.25 -1.44 -9.61
C GLY A 131 5.14 -0.49 -9.16
N PHE A 132 5.10 -0.17 -7.87
CA PHE A 132 4.22 0.89 -7.35
C PHE A 132 4.86 2.28 -7.49
N ASP A 133 4.06 3.24 -7.89
CA ASP A 133 4.40 4.66 -7.89
C ASP A 133 3.88 5.32 -6.61
N ILE A 134 4.77 5.90 -5.81
CA ILE A 134 4.39 6.54 -4.54
C ILE A 134 3.87 7.94 -4.83
N MET A 135 2.58 8.16 -4.50
CA MET A 135 1.89 9.42 -4.74
C MET A 135 2.02 10.38 -3.56
N ARG A 136 1.84 9.86 -2.35
CA ARG A 136 1.82 10.67 -1.13
C ARG A 136 2.26 9.88 0.10
N VAL A 137 2.90 10.59 1.03
CA VAL A 137 3.25 10.06 2.35
C VAL A 137 2.80 11.08 3.39
N ASN A 138 1.99 10.64 4.35
CA ASN A 138 1.53 11.47 5.45
C ASN A 138 1.93 10.84 6.78
N HIS A 139 2.34 11.66 7.74
CA HIS A 139 2.66 11.25 9.10
C HIS A 139 1.59 11.71 10.07
N PHE A 140 1.28 10.88 11.08
CA PHE A 140 0.23 11.13 12.07
C PHE A 140 0.69 10.73 13.46
N GLY A 141 -0.04 11.23 14.48
CA GLY A 141 0.19 10.82 15.85
C GLY A 141 1.41 11.47 16.48
N TYR A 142 1.50 12.78 16.45
CA TYR A 142 2.61 13.53 17.09
C TYR A 142 2.48 13.64 18.62
N CYS A 143 1.60 12.83 19.22
CA CYS A 143 1.34 12.86 20.66
C CYS A 143 2.23 11.89 21.42
N TRP A 144 2.46 12.24 22.69
CA TRP A 144 3.19 11.39 23.64
C TRP A 144 2.38 10.14 24.01
N PRO A 145 2.98 8.94 24.18
CA PRO A 145 2.29 7.68 24.47
C PRO A 145 1.79 7.55 25.93
N VAL A 146 1.29 8.63 26.51
CA VAL A 146 0.83 8.65 27.91
C VAL A 146 -0.69 8.70 27.97
N LYS A 147 -1.31 7.71 28.62
CA LYS A 147 -2.77 7.57 28.79
C LYS A 147 -3.46 8.77 29.46
N LYS A 148 -2.70 9.66 30.10
CA LYS A 148 -3.19 10.80 30.90
C LYS A 148 -2.98 12.17 30.23
N CYS A 149 -2.68 12.25 28.94
CA CYS A 149 -2.64 13.56 28.29
C CYS A 149 -4.07 14.03 28.01
N ASN A 150 -4.74 14.46 29.07
CA ASN A 150 -6.15 14.87 29.10
C ASN A 150 -6.38 16.27 28.49
N THR A 151 -5.34 16.86 27.89
CA THR A 151 -5.44 18.17 27.27
C THR A 151 -5.59 18.00 25.75
N VAL A 152 -6.82 17.79 25.32
CA VAL A 152 -7.23 17.74 23.88
C VAL A 152 -6.57 18.87 23.09
N THR A 153 -6.42 20.06 23.70
CA THR A 153 -5.81 21.24 23.09
C THR A 153 -4.32 21.07 22.77
N LEU A 154 -3.54 20.38 23.59
CA LEU A 154 -2.12 20.13 23.31
C LEU A 154 -1.95 19.08 22.21
N GLN A 155 -2.80 18.05 22.21
CA GLN A 155 -2.82 17.04 21.16
C GLN A 155 -3.14 17.67 19.81
N THR A 156 -4.19 18.46 19.73
CA THR A 156 -4.59 19.16 18.51
C THR A 156 -3.51 20.10 17.99
N ARG A 157 -2.82 20.82 18.89
CA ARG A 157 -1.70 21.70 18.50
C ARG A 157 -0.49 20.92 18.02
N ALA A 158 -0.09 19.86 18.71
CA ALA A 158 1.04 19.02 18.30
C ALA A 158 0.78 18.37 16.93
N GLU A 159 -0.44 17.89 16.71
CA GLU A 159 -0.87 17.34 15.42
C GLU A 159 -0.85 18.40 14.33
N TYR A 160 -1.42 19.58 14.58
CA TYR A 160 -1.43 20.71 13.64
C TYR A 160 -0.02 21.15 13.23
N TYR A 161 0.87 21.37 14.20
CA TYR A 161 2.26 21.78 13.89
C TYR A 161 3.08 20.66 13.28
N GLY A 162 2.88 19.42 13.72
CA GLY A 162 3.57 18.25 13.17
C GLY A 162 3.23 18.03 11.70
N GLN A 163 1.94 18.12 11.34
CA GLN A 163 1.49 18.02 9.95
C GLN A 163 1.93 19.22 9.11
N LYS A 164 1.84 20.46 9.65
CA LYS A 164 2.25 21.67 8.92
C LYS A 164 3.75 21.72 8.62
N LEU A 165 4.57 21.15 9.49
CA LEU A 165 6.04 21.09 9.33
C LEU A 165 6.50 19.80 8.63
N GLU A 166 5.55 18.91 8.23
CA GLU A 166 5.83 17.62 7.59
C GLU A 166 6.91 16.80 8.33
N LEU A 167 6.90 16.85 9.68
CA LEU A 167 7.92 16.19 10.46
C LEU A 167 7.85 14.66 10.30
N PRO A 168 8.97 13.98 10.02
CA PRO A 168 8.98 12.53 9.82
C PRO A 168 8.89 11.71 11.12
N CYS A 169 8.60 12.35 12.26
CA CYS A 169 8.60 11.75 13.59
C CYS A 169 7.20 11.39 14.13
N GLY A 170 6.15 11.44 13.32
CA GLY A 170 4.81 10.97 13.70
C GLY A 170 4.81 9.50 14.11
N ALA A 171 3.92 9.11 15.04
CA ALA A 171 3.80 7.73 15.54
C ALA A 171 3.48 6.72 14.46
N ALA A 172 2.67 7.11 13.49
CA ALA A 172 2.31 6.32 12.33
C ALA A 172 2.49 7.12 11.05
N TYR A 173 2.62 6.41 9.94
CA TYR A 173 2.61 7.00 8.61
C TYR A 173 1.64 6.25 7.70
N VAL A 174 1.11 6.95 6.71
CA VAL A 174 0.29 6.39 5.64
C VAL A 174 0.96 6.70 4.31
N VAL A 175 1.17 5.66 3.53
CA VAL A 175 1.67 5.75 2.16
C VAL A 175 0.53 5.49 1.21
N GLU A 176 0.34 6.40 0.26
CA GLU A 176 -0.52 6.23 -0.90
C GLU A 176 0.35 5.95 -2.11
N ALA A 177 0.07 4.85 -2.80
CA ALA A 177 0.76 4.51 -4.04
C ALA A 177 -0.23 3.97 -5.08
N SER A 178 0.14 4.01 -6.36
CA SER A 178 -0.65 3.47 -7.45
C SER A 178 0.11 2.37 -8.18
N LYS A 179 -0.64 1.36 -8.66
CA LYS A 179 -0.11 0.30 -9.50
C LYS A 179 0.06 0.84 -10.91
N ARG A 180 1.30 1.17 -11.30
CA ARG A 180 1.59 1.63 -12.66
C ARG A 180 1.90 0.43 -13.55
N VAL A 181 1.04 0.17 -14.52
CA VAL A 181 1.30 -0.80 -15.56
C VAL A 181 1.79 -0.03 -16.80
N ILE A 182 3.05 -0.24 -17.17
CA ILE A 182 3.58 0.29 -18.43
C ILE A 182 2.92 -0.53 -19.56
N ALA A 183 2.00 0.10 -20.28
CA ALA A 183 1.45 -0.49 -21.49
C ALA A 183 2.57 -0.54 -22.54
N PHE A 184 3.15 -1.72 -22.74
CA PHE A 184 4.01 -1.93 -23.89
C PHE A 184 3.14 -1.88 -25.13
N THR A 185 3.18 -0.77 -25.87
CA THR A 185 2.68 -0.73 -27.23
C THR A 185 3.73 -1.42 -28.10
N PRO A 186 3.52 -2.65 -28.60
CA PRO A 186 4.47 -3.28 -29.48
C PRO A 186 4.56 -2.44 -30.75
N ILE A 187 5.72 -1.83 -30.96
CA ILE A 187 6.02 -1.20 -32.24
C ILE A 187 6.07 -2.34 -33.24
N LYS A 188 5.06 -2.45 -34.12
CA LYS A 188 5.11 -3.41 -35.22
C LYS A 188 6.34 -3.06 -36.05
N PRO A 189 7.33 -3.97 -36.18
CA PRO A 189 8.44 -3.72 -37.08
C PRO A 189 7.85 -3.57 -38.48
N ILE A 190 8.12 -2.44 -39.12
CA ILE A 190 7.80 -2.23 -40.52
C ILE A 190 8.85 -3.06 -41.27
N TRP A 191 8.46 -4.25 -41.69
CA TRP A 191 9.27 -5.03 -42.59
C TRP A 191 9.22 -4.33 -43.96
N THR A 192 10.25 -3.58 -44.31
CA THR A 192 10.52 -3.19 -45.68
C THR A 192 10.95 -4.47 -46.39
N GLU A 193 10.17 -4.87 -47.38
CA GLU A 193 10.61 -5.92 -48.30
C GLU A 193 11.95 -5.50 -48.90
N PRO A 194 12.99 -6.37 -48.88
CA PRO A 194 14.25 -6.03 -49.51
C PRO A 194 13.97 -5.79 -51.00
N GLU A 195 14.37 -4.62 -51.49
CA GLU A 195 14.40 -4.35 -52.94
C GLU A 195 15.28 -5.44 -53.56
N ILE A 196 14.65 -6.33 -54.33
CA ILE A 196 15.37 -7.29 -55.15
C ILE A 196 15.97 -6.46 -56.28
N ILE A 197 17.26 -6.12 -56.15
CA ILE A 197 18.03 -5.58 -57.28
C ILE A 197 18.09 -6.71 -58.30
N SER A 198 17.26 -6.65 -59.34
CA SER A 198 17.42 -7.49 -60.50
C SER A 198 18.71 -7.07 -61.19
N ASP A 199 19.76 -7.86 -60.94
CA ASP A 199 20.96 -7.78 -61.77
C ASP A 199 20.54 -8.07 -63.20
N ASP A 200 20.46 -7.01 -64.02
CA ASP A 200 20.43 -7.15 -65.45
C ASP A 200 21.72 -7.88 -65.89
N LEU A 201 21.58 -9.19 -66.05
CA LEU A 201 22.63 -10.01 -66.58
C LEU A 201 22.92 -9.50 -68.02
N ALA A 202 24.08 -8.88 -68.15
CA ALA A 202 24.62 -8.46 -69.44
C ALA A 202 24.60 -9.63 -70.40
N GLU A 203 23.90 -9.45 -71.52
CA GLU A 203 23.94 -10.41 -72.63
C GLU A 203 25.38 -10.56 -73.17
N PRO A 204 25.87 -11.79 -73.34
CA PRO A 204 27.17 -11.97 -73.97
C PRO A 204 27.06 -11.62 -75.47
N THR A 205 27.76 -10.55 -75.86
CA THR A 205 28.00 -10.23 -77.26
C THR A 205 28.88 -11.31 -77.94
N VAL A 206 28.32 -11.98 -78.95
CA VAL A 206 29.05 -12.85 -79.87
C VAL A 206 29.81 -11.99 -80.88
#